data_1747c96b852699a5daf1eebf4c6026e7
#
_entry.id   1747c96b852699a5daf1eebf4c6026e7
#
_cell.length_a   1.000
_cell.length_b   1.000
_cell.length_c   1.000
_cell.angle_alpha   90.00
_cell.angle_beta   90.00
_cell.angle_gamma   90.00
#
_symmetry.space_group_name_H-M   'P 1'
#
loop_
_entity.id
_entity.type
_entity.pdbx_description
1 polymer ?
#
loop_
_entity_poly.entity_id
_entity_poly.type
_entity_poly.pdbx_seq_one_letter_code
_entity_poly.pdbx_strand_id
1 'polypeptide(L)'
;YEGAEKIMEKLGGAEHGQTLDDPITDVAQFEKERVSGAVRTDLILSAEIMAIALAAIADTPLVQRGIVLALVGIAITVLVYGTVALIVKMDDIGLHMVEKRRTAAAKAVGRGLLRAMPKVLTLLSVVGTGAMLWVGGGIILDGLEDLGVHGPAGLAHAVQHAVEQATGPVGGPLGWLTYAVASALVGVILGWIVATVLHHGQKAVRR
;
A
#
# COMPACT_ATOMS: atom_id res chain seq x y z
N TYR A 1 3.20 -7.32 -6.17
CA TYR A 1 4.61 -7.17 -6.51
C TYR A 1 5.29 -6.15 -5.61
N GLU A 2 4.87 -4.88 -5.62
CA GLU A 2 5.50 -3.77 -4.90
C GLU A 2 5.58 -3.99 -3.37
N GLY A 3 4.51 -4.52 -2.75
CA GLY A 3 4.53 -4.84 -1.32
C GLY A 3 5.58 -5.90 -0.96
N ALA A 4 5.76 -6.91 -1.80
CA ALA A 4 6.80 -7.93 -1.63
C ALA A 4 8.21 -7.36 -1.85
N GLU A 5 8.39 -6.47 -2.83
CA GLU A 5 9.65 -5.76 -3.08
C GLU A 5 10.09 -4.94 -1.86
N LYS A 6 9.19 -4.19 -1.23
CA LYS A 6 9.46 -3.46 0.01
C LYS A 6 9.87 -4.36 1.18
N ILE A 7 9.30 -5.57 1.26
CA ILE A 7 9.70 -6.55 2.28
C ILE A 7 11.11 -7.09 1.97
N MET A 8 11.39 -7.38 0.70
CA MET A 8 12.71 -7.86 0.26
C MET A 8 13.81 -6.82 0.53
N GLU A 9 13.57 -5.55 0.25
CA GLU A 9 14.50 -4.45 0.59
C GLU A 9 14.81 -4.41 2.08
N LYS A 10 13.79 -4.55 2.93
CA LYS A 10 13.96 -4.57 4.39
C LYS A 10 14.71 -5.80 4.91
N LEU A 11 14.53 -6.95 4.28
CA LEU A 11 15.11 -8.22 4.72
C LEU A 11 16.46 -8.54 4.07
N GLY A 12 16.70 -8.08 2.86
CA GLY A 12 17.82 -8.52 2.03
C GLY A 12 18.85 -7.47 1.64
N GLY A 13 18.69 -6.21 2.03
CA GLY A 13 19.66 -5.15 1.73
C GLY A 13 19.93 -4.95 0.23
N ALA A 14 19.00 -5.29 -0.65
CA ALA A 14 19.09 -4.99 -2.07
C ALA A 14 18.75 -3.51 -2.26
N GLU A 15 19.75 -2.66 -2.15
CA GLU A 15 19.66 -1.23 -2.42
C GLU A 15 19.35 -0.99 -3.89
N HIS A 16 18.13 -0.61 -4.19
CA HIS A 16 17.74 -0.05 -5.48
C HIS A 16 17.69 1.48 -5.36
N GLY A 17 18.83 2.10 -5.65
CA GLY A 17 18.99 3.56 -5.66
C GLY A 17 19.75 4.12 -4.46
N GLN A 18 20.25 5.36 -4.60
CA GLN A 18 20.93 6.09 -3.52
C GLN A 18 20.00 6.28 -2.34
N THR A 19 20.46 5.95 -1.15
CA THR A 19 19.77 6.21 0.12
C THR A 19 20.06 7.64 0.60
N LEU A 20 19.31 8.12 1.61
CA LEU A 20 19.60 9.44 2.21
C LEU A 20 20.92 9.45 2.98
N ASP A 21 21.50 8.27 3.25
CA ASP A 21 22.79 8.11 3.93
C ASP A 21 23.98 8.14 2.95
N ASP A 22 23.72 8.03 1.64
CA ASP A 22 24.76 8.14 0.62
C ASP A 22 25.09 9.63 0.34
N PRO A 23 26.36 9.96 0.02
CA PRO A 23 26.73 11.31 -0.35
C PRO A 23 26.01 11.71 -1.64
N ILE A 24 25.00 12.57 -1.53
CA ILE A 24 24.23 13.08 -2.66
C ILE A 24 25.12 14.06 -3.44
N THR A 25 25.67 13.61 -4.55
CA THR A 25 26.53 14.42 -5.43
C THR A 25 25.73 15.38 -6.32
N ASP A 26 24.50 15.00 -6.69
CA ASP A 26 23.59 15.87 -7.45
C ASP A 26 22.17 15.77 -6.88
N VAL A 27 21.78 16.81 -6.12
CA VAL A 27 20.48 16.90 -5.46
C VAL A 27 19.33 16.92 -6.48
N ALA A 28 19.51 17.59 -7.63
CA ALA A 28 18.47 17.71 -8.64
C ALA A 28 18.20 16.37 -9.35
N GLN A 29 19.24 15.61 -9.63
CA GLN A 29 19.11 14.27 -10.21
C GLN A 29 18.46 13.32 -9.22
N PHE A 30 18.89 13.34 -7.97
CA PHE A 30 18.31 12.52 -6.89
C PHE A 30 16.82 12.81 -6.70
N GLU A 31 16.42 14.08 -6.65
CA GLU A 31 15.02 14.50 -6.56
C GLU A 31 14.21 14.00 -7.77
N LYS A 32 14.73 14.19 -8.99
CA LYS A 32 14.09 13.75 -10.23
C LYS A 32 13.84 12.22 -10.25
N GLU A 33 14.81 11.44 -9.83
CA GLU A 33 14.68 9.99 -9.77
C GLU A 33 13.62 9.55 -8.74
N ARG A 34 13.61 10.20 -7.56
CA ARG A 34 12.61 9.95 -6.51
C ARG A 34 11.20 10.32 -6.95
N VAL A 35 11.04 11.50 -7.56
CA VAL A 35 9.74 11.95 -8.08
C VAL A 35 9.26 11.04 -9.21
N SER A 36 10.14 10.67 -10.14
CA SER A 36 9.80 9.77 -11.24
C SER A 36 9.37 8.38 -10.74
N GLY A 37 10.07 7.85 -9.74
CA GLY A 37 9.70 6.59 -9.09
C GLY A 37 8.32 6.68 -8.43
N ALA A 38 8.08 7.74 -7.65
CA ALA A 38 6.80 7.97 -6.99
C ALA A 38 5.63 8.11 -7.98
N VAL A 39 5.81 8.87 -9.06
CA VAL A 39 4.80 9.04 -10.12
C VAL A 39 4.49 7.71 -10.81
N ARG A 40 5.52 6.91 -11.09
CA ARG A 40 5.32 5.59 -11.71
C ARG A 40 4.53 4.65 -10.80
N THR A 41 4.86 4.62 -9.52
CA THR A 41 4.15 3.83 -8.51
C THR A 41 2.69 4.28 -8.39
N ASP A 42 2.44 5.57 -8.29
CA ASP A 42 1.09 6.14 -8.20
C ASP A 42 0.25 5.80 -9.43
N LEU A 43 0.83 5.87 -10.62
CA LEU A 43 0.15 5.50 -11.87
C LEU A 43 -0.28 4.02 -11.88
N ILE A 44 0.59 3.12 -11.43
CA ILE A 44 0.30 1.68 -11.37
C ILE A 44 -0.81 1.40 -10.36
N LEU A 45 -0.72 1.97 -9.15
CA LEU A 45 -1.73 1.81 -8.10
C LEU A 45 -3.08 2.40 -8.52
N SER A 46 -3.07 3.57 -9.16
CA SER A 46 -4.29 4.20 -9.68
C SER A 46 -4.95 3.34 -10.76
N ALA A 47 -4.17 2.75 -11.67
CA ALA A 47 -4.67 1.84 -12.69
C ALA A 47 -5.28 0.57 -12.07
N GLU A 48 -4.65 0.01 -11.02
CA GLU A 48 -5.15 -1.14 -10.27
C GLU A 48 -6.50 -0.83 -9.61
N ILE A 49 -6.60 0.29 -8.90
CA ILE A 49 -7.85 0.71 -8.26
C ILE A 49 -8.97 0.90 -9.30
N MET A 50 -8.66 1.51 -10.46
CA MET A 50 -9.62 1.67 -11.55
C MET A 50 -10.05 0.33 -12.14
N ALA A 51 -9.14 -0.64 -12.27
CA ALA A 51 -9.47 -1.97 -12.76
C ALA A 51 -10.40 -2.71 -11.79
N ILE A 52 -10.13 -2.65 -10.48
CA ILE A 52 -10.98 -3.23 -9.43
C ILE A 52 -12.37 -2.57 -9.43
N ALA A 53 -12.41 -1.23 -9.49
CA ALA A 53 -13.68 -0.49 -9.55
C ALA A 53 -14.49 -0.84 -10.80
N LEU A 54 -13.81 -1.00 -11.94
CA LEU A 54 -14.45 -1.40 -13.21
C LEU A 54 -15.02 -2.81 -13.13
N ALA A 55 -14.28 -3.75 -12.55
CA ALA A 55 -14.74 -5.13 -12.35
C ALA A 55 -15.99 -5.18 -11.44
N ALA A 56 -16.01 -4.40 -10.35
CA ALA A 56 -17.12 -4.34 -9.41
C ALA A 56 -18.44 -3.80 -10.04
N ILE A 57 -18.36 -3.08 -11.16
CA ILE A 57 -19.51 -2.49 -11.84
C ILE A 57 -19.67 -3.01 -13.28
N ALA A 58 -19.12 -4.19 -13.58
CA ALA A 58 -19.09 -4.76 -14.93
C ALA A 58 -20.48 -4.91 -15.59
N ASP A 59 -21.50 -5.18 -14.78
CA ASP A 59 -22.89 -5.39 -15.25
C ASP A 59 -23.70 -4.10 -15.43
N THR A 60 -23.10 -2.92 -15.16
CA THR A 60 -23.81 -1.65 -15.29
C THR A 60 -23.73 -1.07 -16.72
N PRO A 61 -24.71 -0.26 -17.16
CA PRO A 61 -24.66 0.41 -18.47
C PRO A 61 -23.41 1.28 -18.64
N LEU A 62 -22.89 1.40 -19.86
CA LEU A 62 -21.63 2.07 -20.18
C LEU A 62 -21.55 3.52 -19.64
N VAL A 63 -22.62 4.30 -19.79
CA VAL A 63 -22.66 5.68 -19.29
C VAL A 63 -22.56 5.73 -17.76
N GLN A 64 -23.33 4.88 -17.07
CA GLN A 64 -23.32 4.80 -15.62
C GLN A 64 -21.94 4.33 -15.12
N ARG A 65 -21.33 3.36 -15.80
CA ARG A 65 -19.97 2.89 -15.53
C ARG A 65 -18.95 4.02 -15.62
N GLY A 66 -19.01 4.83 -16.67
CA GLY A 66 -18.13 6.00 -16.84
C GLY A 66 -18.30 7.03 -15.73
N ILE A 67 -19.54 7.34 -15.33
CA ILE A 67 -19.82 8.27 -14.23
C ILE A 67 -19.27 7.74 -12.90
N VAL A 68 -19.50 6.48 -12.58
CA VAL A 68 -19.02 5.87 -11.34
C VAL A 68 -17.50 5.87 -11.29
N LEU A 69 -16.82 5.48 -12.36
CA LEU A 69 -15.35 5.50 -12.43
C LEU A 69 -14.79 6.92 -12.27
N ALA A 70 -15.43 7.93 -12.88
CA ALA A 70 -15.02 9.32 -12.72
C ALA A 70 -15.18 9.79 -11.26
N LEU A 71 -16.30 9.47 -10.61
CA LEU A 71 -16.54 9.81 -9.22
C LEU A 71 -15.56 9.10 -8.27
N VAL A 72 -15.32 7.81 -8.50
CA VAL A 72 -14.33 7.02 -7.73
C VAL A 72 -12.93 7.62 -7.89
N GLY A 73 -12.51 7.95 -9.11
CA GLY A 73 -11.22 8.56 -9.37
C GLY A 73 -11.03 9.89 -8.66
N ILE A 74 -12.03 10.77 -8.73
CA ILE A 74 -12.02 12.06 -8.02
C ILE A 74 -11.99 11.84 -6.50
N ALA A 75 -12.84 10.97 -5.98
CA ALA A 75 -12.94 10.71 -4.55
C ALA A 75 -11.62 10.17 -3.98
N ILE A 76 -11.00 9.20 -4.65
CA ILE A 76 -9.71 8.63 -4.23
C ILE A 76 -8.60 9.66 -4.33
N THR A 77 -8.54 10.44 -5.41
CA THR A 77 -7.57 11.52 -5.56
C THR A 77 -7.66 12.51 -4.40
N VAL A 78 -8.85 13.01 -4.11
CA VAL A 78 -9.08 13.94 -2.99
C VAL A 78 -8.72 13.31 -1.65
N LEU A 79 -9.09 12.05 -1.43
CA LEU A 79 -8.82 11.35 -0.17
C LEU A 79 -7.32 11.13 0.03
N VAL A 80 -6.63 10.60 -0.97
CA VAL A 80 -5.20 10.26 -0.87
C VAL A 80 -4.36 11.53 -0.77
N TYR A 81 -4.47 12.43 -1.75
CA TYR A 81 -3.67 13.66 -1.74
C TYR A 81 -4.07 14.62 -0.64
N GLY A 82 -5.36 14.65 -0.25
CA GLY A 82 -5.84 15.41 0.90
C GLY A 82 -5.22 14.90 2.21
N THR A 83 -5.14 13.58 2.38
CA THR A 83 -4.51 12.97 3.55
C THR A 83 -3.00 13.28 3.60
N VAL A 84 -2.30 13.15 2.48
CA VAL A 84 -0.87 13.50 2.39
C VAL A 84 -0.65 14.98 2.67
N ALA A 85 -1.46 15.87 2.10
CA ALA A 85 -1.38 17.30 2.35
C ALA A 85 -1.62 17.64 3.82
N LEU A 86 -2.57 16.94 4.48
CA LEU A 86 -2.82 17.12 5.92
C LEU A 86 -1.62 16.69 6.76
N ILE A 87 -0.96 15.58 6.41
CA ILE A 87 0.23 15.10 7.12
C ILE A 87 1.38 16.10 6.98
N VAL A 88 1.65 16.58 5.76
CA VAL A 88 2.69 17.61 5.52
C VAL A 88 2.36 18.90 6.27
N LYS A 89 1.08 19.32 6.27
CA LYS A 89 0.64 20.49 7.04
C LYS A 89 0.82 20.33 8.55
N MET A 90 0.71 19.12 9.08
CA MET A 90 0.96 18.86 10.50
C MET A 90 2.40 19.20 10.91
N ASP A 91 3.38 18.92 10.05
CA ASP A 91 4.78 19.24 10.30
C ASP A 91 5.00 20.77 10.32
N ASP A 92 4.50 21.48 9.32
CA ASP A 92 4.56 22.93 9.23
C ASP A 92 3.91 23.62 10.44
N ILE A 93 2.72 23.13 10.84
CA ILE A 93 2.00 23.65 12.01
C ILE A 93 2.79 23.37 13.28
N GLY A 94 3.33 22.16 13.42
CA GLY A 94 4.16 21.76 14.56
C GLY A 94 5.37 22.67 14.73
N LEU A 95 6.10 22.92 13.64
CA LEU A 95 7.27 23.80 13.61
C LEU A 95 6.88 25.24 13.96
N HIS A 96 5.85 25.78 13.32
CA HIS A 96 5.33 27.12 13.60
C HIS A 96 4.93 27.31 15.08
N MET A 97 4.30 26.29 15.68
CA MET A 97 3.90 26.33 17.09
C MET A 97 5.11 26.33 18.03
N VAL A 98 6.18 25.60 17.70
CA VAL A 98 7.39 25.58 18.53
C VAL A 98 8.17 26.89 18.41
N GLU A 99 8.28 27.47 17.22
CA GLU A 99 9.11 28.65 16.97
C GLU A 99 8.41 29.96 17.35
N LYS A 100 7.14 30.13 16.95
CA LYS A 100 6.47 31.45 17.01
C LYS A 100 5.49 31.61 18.18
N ARG A 101 5.02 30.53 18.83
CA ARG A 101 4.11 30.64 19.95
C ARG A 101 4.84 30.84 21.27
N ARG A 102 4.28 31.76 22.11
CA ARG A 102 4.89 32.12 23.41
C ARG A 102 4.49 31.20 24.56
N THR A 103 3.35 30.52 24.45
CA THR A 103 2.82 29.70 25.56
C THR A 103 3.49 28.32 25.60
N ALA A 104 3.81 27.86 26.80
CA ALA A 104 4.41 26.54 27.02
C ALA A 104 3.53 25.40 26.50
N ALA A 105 2.21 25.55 26.65
CA ALA A 105 1.25 24.57 26.14
C ALA A 105 1.28 24.45 24.61
N ALA A 106 1.29 25.58 23.88
CA ALA A 106 1.39 25.56 22.41
C ALA A 106 2.70 24.92 21.93
N LYS A 107 3.83 25.22 22.58
CA LYS A 107 5.12 24.58 22.27
C LYS A 107 5.12 23.08 22.58
N ALA A 108 4.42 22.67 23.63
CA ALA A 108 4.30 21.23 23.94
C ALA A 108 3.50 20.47 22.87
N VAL A 109 2.38 21.04 22.41
CA VAL A 109 1.57 20.50 21.31
C VAL A 109 2.38 20.45 20.02
N GLY A 110 3.08 21.54 19.65
CA GLY A 110 3.95 21.57 18.46
C GLY A 110 5.02 20.46 18.46
N ARG A 111 5.72 20.29 19.60
CA ARG A 111 6.66 19.17 19.77
C ARG A 111 6.00 17.80 19.69
N GLY A 112 4.75 17.68 20.17
CA GLY A 112 3.95 16.46 20.05
C GLY A 112 3.67 16.10 18.60
N LEU A 113 3.23 17.09 17.79
CA LEU A 113 3.00 16.91 16.36
C LEU A 113 4.28 16.47 15.61
N LEU A 114 5.39 17.18 15.84
CA LEU A 114 6.68 16.84 15.20
C LEU A 114 7.16 15.42 15.55
N ARG A 115 6.95 14.98 16.78
CA ARG A 115 7.29 13.60 17.19
C ARG A 115 6.31 12.53 16.66
N ALA A 116 5.06 12.92 16.44
CA ALA A 116 4.04 12.02 15.92
C ALA A 116 4.24 11.74 14.42
N MET A 117 4.72 12.73 13.65
CA MET A 117 4.83 12.63 12.20
C MET A 117 5.61 11.41 11.70
N PRO A 118 6.86 11.13 12.13
CA PRO A 118 7.57 9.94 11.66
C PRO A 118 6.86 8.64 12.03
N LYS A 119 6.16 8.60 13.18
CA LYS A 119 5.37 7.43 13.59
C LYS A 119 4.15 7.23 12.69
N VAL A 120 3.46 8.31 12.34
CA VAL A 120 2.32 8.29 11.42
C VAL A 120 2.76 7.81 10.04
N LEU A 121 3.87 8.33 9.50
CA LEU A 121 4.41 7.90 8.22
C LEU A 121 4.81 6.41 8.23
N THR A 122 5.48 5.96 9.30
CA THR A 122 5.83 4.54 9.46
C THR A 122 4.58 3.67 9.54
N LEU A 123 3.57 4.08 10.31
CA LEU A 123 2.30 3.36 10.42
C LEU A 123 1.60 3.27 9.06
N LEU A 124 1.49 4.38 8.33
CA LEU A 124 0.90 4.38 6.99
C LEU A 124 1.66 3.45 6.03
N SER A 125 2.99 3.48 6.07
CA SER A 125 3.82 2.60 5.25
C SER A 125 3.58 1.12 5.56
N VAL A 126 3.53 0.74 6.84
CA VAL A 126 3.30 -0.65 7.26
C VAL A 126 1.89 -1.10 6.91
N VAL A 127 0.88 -0.28 7.25
CA VAL A 127 -0.53 -0.58 6.95
C VAL A 127 -0.77 -0.65 5.44
N GLY A 128 -0.22 0.30 4.67
CA GLY A 128 -0.34 0.32 3.21
C GLY A 128 0.31 -0.89 2.56
N THR A 129 1.52 -1.28 2.98
CA THR A 129 2.18 -2.49 2.48
C THR A 129 1.37 -3.75 2.82
N GLY A 130 0.86 -3.85 4.05
CA GLY A 130 0.00 -4.97 4.47
C GLY A 130 -1.30 -5.05 3.66
N ALA A 131 -1.94 -3.90 3.40
CA ALA A 131 -3.15 -3.81 2.60
C ALA A 131 -2.91 -4.24 1.13
N MET A 132 -1.81 -3.80 0.52
CA MET A 132 -1.44 -4.21 -0.85
C MET A 132 -1.25 -5.73 -0.94
N LEU A 133 -0.58 -6.33 0.04
CA LEU A 133 -0.35 -7.77 0.05
C LEU A 133 -1.64 -8.56 0.26
N TRP A 134 -2.49 -8.10 1.18
CA TRP A 134 -3.77 -8.72 1.44
C TRP A 134 -4.70 -8.63 0.23
N VAL A 135 -4.92 -7.42 -0.31
CA VAL A 135 -5.81 -7.20 -1.45
C VAL A 135 -5.28 -7.92 -2.69
N GLY A 136 -3.99 -7.76 -3.00
CA GLY A 136 -3.38 -8.43 -4.15
C GLY A 136 -3.41 -9.96 -4.04
N GLY A 137 -3.19 -10.51 -2.85
CA GLY A 137 -3.31 -11.95 -2.60
C GLY A 137 -4.75 -12.45 -2.72
N GLY A 138 -5.73 -11.67 -2.23
CA GLY A 138 -7.16 -11.97 -2.37
C GLY A 138 -7.58 -12.04 -3.83
N ILE A 139 -7.24 -11.02 -4.64
CA ILE A 139 -7.53 -10.99 -6.08
C ILE A 139 -6.96 -12.23 -6.80
N ILE A 140 -5.77 -12.66 -6.40
CA ILE A 140 -5.15 -13.86 -7.01
C ILE A 140 -5.90 -15.13 -6.57
N LEU A 141 -6.30 -15.24 -5.30
CA LEU A 141 -7.08 -16.38 -4.81
C LEU A 141 -8.42 -16.49 -5.53
N ASP A 142 -9.14 -15.35 -5.64
CA ASP A 142 -10.43 -15.30 -6.33
C ASP A 142 -10.26 -15.60 -7.83
N GLY A 143 -9.24 -15.03 -8.48
CA GLY A 143 -8.95 -15.30 -9.89
C GLY A 143 -8.54 -16.76 -10.16
N LEU A 144 -7.84 -17.43 -9.24
CA LEU A 144 -7.54 -18.86 -9.35
C LEU A 144 -8.82 -19.71 -9.22
N GLU A 145 -9.73 -19.31 -8.35
CA GLU A 145 -11.02 -19.99 -8.18
C GLU A 145 -11.87 -19.86 -9.44
N ASP A 146 -11.93 -18.69 -10.05
CA ASP A 146 -12.61 -18.43 -11.32
C ASP A 146 -12.02 -19.27 -12.47
N LEU A 147 -10.73 -19.56 -12.43
CA LEU A 147 -10.04 -20.43 -13.39
C LEU A 147 -10.19 -21.95 -13.07
N GLY A 148 -10.94 -22.30 -12.04
CA GLY A 148 -11.18 -23.69 -11.63
C GLY A 148 -10.11 -24.28 -10.69
N VAL A 149 -9.17 -23.47 -10.19
CA VAL A 149 -8.15 -23.90 -9.21
C VAL A 149 -8.62 -23.57 -7.79
N HIS A 150 -9.49 -24.41 -7.24
CA HIS A 150 -10.15 -24.16 -5.96
C HIS A 150 -9.29 -24.44 -4.71
N GLY A 151 -8.14 -25.11 -4.85
CA GLY A 151 -7.31 -25.56 -3.72
C GLY A 151 -6.85 -24.44 -2.79
N PRO A 152 -6.15 -23.40 -3.26
CA PRO A 152 -5.64 -22.33 -2.40
C PRO A 152 -6.74 -21.48 -1.76
N ALA A 153 -7.76 -21.10 -2.53
CA ALA A 153 -8.90 -20.33 -2.05
C ALA A 153 -9.72 -21.15 -1.03
N GLY A 154 -10.00 -22.41 -1.35
CA GLY A 154 -10.72 -23.33 -0.45
C GLY A 154 -9.99 -23.53 0.88
N LEU A 155 -8.67 -23.60 0.91
CA LEU A 155 -7.89 -23.66 2.15
C LEU A 155 -8.02 -22.38 2.97
N ALA A 156 -7.93 -21.20 2.33
CA ALA A 156 -8.08 -19.92 3.01
C ALA A 156 -9.48 -19.79 3.65
N HIS A 157 -10.53 -20.14 2.91
CA HIS A 157 -11.91 -20.15 3.42
C HIS A 157 -12.14 -21.21 4.51
N ALA A 158 -11.56 -22.40 4.39
CA ALA A 158 -11.67 -23.42 5.42
C ALA A 158 -11.07 -22.99 6.76
N VAL A 159 -9.89 -22.34 6.72
CA VAL A 159 -9.25 -21.78 7.92
C VAL A 159 -10.07 -20.62 8.49
N GLN A 160 -10.58 -19.73 7.65
CA GLN A 160 -11.50 -18.67 8.05
C GLN A 160 -12.70 -19.21 8.81
N HIS A 161 -13.42 -20.17 8.23
CA HIS A 161 -14.62 -20.76 8.84
C HIS A 161 -14.30 -21.51 10.13
N ALA A 162 -13.16 -22.20 10.20
CA ALA A 162 -12.74 -22.86 11.43
C ALA A 162 -12.54 -21.87 12.57
N VAL A 163 -11.93 -20.71 12.29
CA VAL A 163 -11.74 -19.62 13.27
C VAL A 163 -13.09 -18.99 13.65
N GLU A 164 -13.96 -18.73 12.69
CA GLU A 164 -15.30 -18.18 12.92
C GLU A 164 -16.11 -19.07 13.87
N GLN A 165 -16.10 -20.38 13.65
CA GLN A 165 -16.82 -21.34 14.50
C GLN A 165 -16.19 -21.47 15.89
N ALA A 166 -14.86 -21.40 16.00
CA ALA A 166 -14.16 -21.57 17.27
C ALA A 166 -14.27 -20.36 18.20
N THR A 167 -14.52 -19.15 17.65
CA THR A 167 -14.45 -17.88 18.41
C THR A 167 -15.79 -17.25 18.74
N GLY A 168 -16.92 -17.88 18.38
CA GLY A 168 -18.27 -17.49 18.77
C GLY A 168 -18.63 -16.03 18.39
N PRO A 169 -19.00 -15.16 19.33
CA PRO A 169 -19.48 -13.80 19.01
C PRO A 169 -18.48 -12.89 18.29
N VAL A 170 -17.18 -13.15 18.42
CA VAL A 170 -16.11 -12.42 17.76
C VAL A 170 -15.59 -13.14 16.49
N GLY A 171 -16.25 -14.22 16.10
CA GLY A 171 -15.86 -15.07 14.97
C GLY A 171 -15.79 -14.33 13.65
N GLY A 172 -16.77 -13.48 13.33
CA GLY A 172 -16.78 -12.75 12.08
C GLY A 172 -15.53 -11.86 11.86
N PRO A 173 -15.21 -10.93 12.78
CA PRO A 173 -13.99 -10.13 12.67
C PRO A 173 -12.69 -10.95 12.66
N LEU A 174 -12.61 -12.03 13.46
CA LEU A 174 -11.42 -12.88 13.51
C LEU A 174 -11.29 -13.76 12.27
N GLY A 175 -12.39 -14.29 11.74
CA GLY A 175 -12.39 -15.02 10.49
C GLY A 175 -11.96 -14.15 9.31
N TRP A 176 -12.52 -12.94 9.22
CA TRP A 176 -12.09 -11.97 8.21
C TRP A 176 -10.59 -11.66 8.32
N LEU A 177 -10.08 -11.41 9.53
CA LEU A 177 -8.66 -11.16 9.76
C LEU A 177 -7.80 -12.37 9.33
N THR A 178 -8.27 -13.58 9.62
CA THR A 178 -7.60 -14.83 9.23
C THR A 178 -7.51 -14.95 7.70
N TYR A 179 -8.61 -14.68 6.99
CA TYR A 179 -8.59 -14.64 5.53
C TYR A 179 -7.65 -13.56 4.99
N ALA A 180 -7.66 -12.36 5.58
CA ALA A 180 -6.77 -11.27 5.20
C ALA A 180 -5.28 -11.66 5.37
N VAL A 181 -4.93 -12.35 6.46
CA VAL A 181 -3.56 -12.84 6.70
C VAL A 181 -3.20 -13.96 5.70
N ALA A 182 -4.09 -14.91 5.45
CA ALA A 182 -3.87 -15.96 4.47
C ALA A 182 -3.65 -15.40 3.06
N SER A 183 -4.50 -14.44 2.65
CA SER A 183 -4.36 -13.73 1.38
C SER A 183 -3.04 -12.95 1.30
N ALA A 184 -2.65 -12.25 2.38
CA ALA A 184 -1.38 -11.53 2.43
C ALA A 184 -0.18 -12.48 2.28
N LEU A 185 -0.21 -13.67 2.87
CA LEU A 185 0.84 -14.67 2.71
C LEU A 185 0.96 -15.14 1.25
N VAL A 186 -0.16 -15.39 0.58
CA VAL A 186 -0.19 -15.71 -0.86
C VAL A 186 0.38 -14.54 -1.66
N GLY A 187 0.00 -13.31 -1.33
CA GLY A 187 0.52 -12.07 -1.94
C GLY A 187 2.03 -11.95 -1.79
N VAL A 188 2.59 -12.26 -0.61
CA VAL A 188 4.05 -12.26 -0.38
C VAL A 188 4.75 -13.31 -1.23
N ILE A 189 4.25 -14.56 -1.23
CA ILE A 189 4.89 -15.67 -1.95
C ILE A 189 4.92 -15.38 -3.44
N LEU A 190 3.78 -15.03 -4.01
CA LEU A 190 3.68 -14.75 -5.45
C LEU A 190 4.39 -13.45 -5.84
N GLY A 191 4.29 -12.42 -5.01
CA GLY A 191 5.02 -11.19 -5.19
C GLY A 191 6.53 -11.40 -5.18
N TRP A 192 7.03 -12.28 -4.30
CA TRP A 192 8.43 -12.66 -4.25
C TRP A 192 8.89 -13.42 -5.50
N ILE A 193 8.07 -14.37 -5.97
CA ILE A 193 8.35 -15.11 -7.21
C ILE A 193 8.45 -14.13 -8.39
N VAL A 194 7.46 -13.25 -8.54
CA VAL A 194 7.43 -12.25 -9.62
C VAL A 194 8.63 -11.30 -9.54
N ALA A 195 8.94 -10.80 -8.34
CA ALA A 195 10.10 -9.93 -8.12
C ALA A 195 11.41 -10.61 -8.53
N THR A 196 11.58 -11.88 -8.15
CA THR A 196 12.78 -12.67 -8.48
C THR A 196 12.89 -12.91 -9.97
N VAL A 197 11.80 -13.25 -10.65
CA VAL A 197 11.77 -13.48 -12.12
C VAL A 197 12.10 -12.18 -12.86
N LEU A 198 11.51 -11.06 -12.47
CA LEU A 198 11.78 -9.76 -13.09
C LEU A 198 13.23 -9.31 -12.89
N HIS A 199 13.76 -9.50 -11.68
CA HIS A 199 15.13 -9.14 -11.35
C HIS A 199 16.15 -9.95 -12.19
N HIS A 200 15.94 -11.26 -12.34
CA HIS A 200 16.80 -12.10 -13.19
C HIS A 200 16.61 -11.81 -14.68
N GLY A 201 15.40 -11.54 -15.13
CA GLY A 201 15.10 -11.16 -16.52
C GLY A 201 15.81 -9.85 -16.93
N GLN A 202 15.79 -8.84 -16.07
CA GLN A 202 16.48 -7.57 -16.33
C GLN A 202 18.01 -7.73 -16.40
N LYS A 203 18.59 -8.60 -15.57
CA LYS A 203 20.03 -8.91 -15.65
C LYS A 203 20.41 -9.63 -16.94
N ALA A 204 19.52 -10.47 -17.49
CA ALA A 204 19.76 -11.20 -18.73
C ALA A 204 19.69 -10.29 -19.98
N VAL A 205 18.85 -9.26 -19.96
CA VAL A 205 18.70 -8.30 -21.09
C VAL A 205 19.82 -7.24 -21.10
N ARG A 206 20.47 -6.99 -19.96
CA ARG A 206 21.59 -6.03 -19.85
C ARG A 206 22.97 -6.63 -20.15
N ARG A 207 23.04 -7.93 -20.42
CA ARG A 207 24.24 -8.63 -20.94
C ARG A 207 24.18 -8.79 -22.46
#